data_5188339f25bc81c1cbd54ca878292b1b
#
_entry.id   5188339f25bc81c1cbd54ca878292b1b
#
_cell.length_a   1.000
_cell.length_b   1.000
_cell.length_c   1.000
_cell.angle_alpha   90.00
_cell.angle_beta   90.00
_cell.angle_gamma   90.00
#
_symmetry.space_group_name_H-M   'P 1'
#
loop_
_entity.id
_entity.type
_entity.pdbx_description
1 polymer ?
#
loop_
_entity_poly.entity_id
_entity_poly.type
_entity_poly.pdbx_seq_one_letter_code
_entity_poly.pdbx_strand_id
1 'polypeptide(L)'
;MVCGAVITRFEKGFEAGVKSVDPSIKIKVDYAGSFGDAAKGKTIAAAHYAGGADVVYQVAGGTGAGVFNEAKSINETRNENEKVWVLGVDRDQTEEGKYKSKDGKESNFVLASSLKQVGKTVQDIANQTAKGKFPGGKTTTFGLKDGGVDLTTTNLSEDAKKAVEEAKAKILDGSLTVPDK
;
A
#
# COMPACT_ATOMS: atom_id res chain seq x y z
N MET A 1 5.41 -12.00 10.65
CA MET A 1 5.91 -11.90 9.29
C MET A 1 6.11 -13.30 8.78
N VAL A 2 5.64 -13.52 7.60
CA VAL A 2 6.47 -14.28 6.70
C VAL A 2 7.49 -13.26 6.20
N CYS A 3 8.72 -13.25 6.75
CA CYS A 3 9.84 -12.50 6.19
C CYS A 3 10.12 -13.05 4.80
N GLY A 4 9.64 -12.38 3.77
CA GLY A 4 9.94 -12.70 2.40
C GLY A 4 10.56 -11.48 1.73
N ALA A 5 11.49 -11.67 0.82
CA ALA A 5 12.15 -10.60 0.06
C ALA A 5 11.14 -9.58 -0.54
N VAL A 6 9.92 -10.01 -0.83
CA VAL A 6 8.84 -9.14 -1.33
C VAL A 6 8.41 -8.14 -0.26
N ILE A 7 8.15 -8.58 0.98
CA ILE A 7 7.68 -7.70 2.06
C ILE A 7 8.76 -6.69 2.45
N THR A 8 10.03 -7.13 2.50
CA THR A 8 11.16 -6.22 2.75
C THR A 8 11.24 -5.10 1.71
N ARG A 9 10.98 -5.38 0.44
CA ARG A 9 10.95 -4.35 -0.61
C ARG A 9 9.87 -3.29 -0.37
N PHE A 10 8.66 -3.71 0.05
CA PHE A 10 7.61 -2.76 0.43
C PHE A 10 8.02 -1.90 1.62
N GLU A 11 8.58 -2.52 2.66
CA GLU A 11 9.05 -1.83 3.86
C GLU A 11 10.14 -0.81 3.51
N LYS A 12 11.21 -1.24 2.84
CA LYS A 12 12.35 -0.36 2.50
C LYS A 12 11.97 0.74 1.53
N GLY A 13 11.13 0.44 0.55
CA GLY A 13 10.62 1.45 -0.37
C GLY A 13 9.77 2.50 0.34
N PHE A 14 8.88 2.07 1.24
CA PHE A 14 8.05 2.97 2.03
C PHE A 14 8.88 3.83 2.99
N GLU A 15 9.79 3.22 3.76
CA GLU A 15 10.70 3.95 4.65
C GLU A 15 11.51 5.03 3.91
N ALA A 16 12.09 4.66 2.76
CA ALA A 16 12.88 5.58 1.95
C ALA A 16 12.01 6.73 1.40
N GLY A 17 10.81 6.43 0.92
CA GLY A 17 9.86 7.43 0.43
C GLY A 17 9.47 8.44 1.51
N VAL A 18 9.05 7.96 2.67
CA VAL A 18 8.69 8.84 3.81
C VAL A 18 9.87 9.70 4.24
N LYS A 19 11.06 9.11 4.39
CA LYS A 19 12.26 9.84 4.82
C LYS A 19 12.78 10.82 3.77
N SER A 20 12.48 10.61 2.51
CA SER A 20 12.83 11.57 1.44
C SER A 20 12.01 12.87 1.50
N VAL A 21 10.80 12.81 2.08
CA VAL A 21 9.93 13.98 2.26
C VAL A 21 10.25 14.69 3.58
N ASP A 22 10.24 13.92 4.68
CA ASP A 22 10.58 14.46 6.00
C ASP A 22 11.29 13.38 6.85
N PRO A 23 12.61 13.54 7.09
CA PRO A 23 13.37 12.61 7.92
C PRO A 23 12.90 12.51 9.38
N SER A 24 12.13 13.48 9.88
CA SER A 24 11.63 13.50 11.25
C SER A 24 10.41 12.60 11.47
N ILE A 25 9.69 12.22 10.41
CA ILE A 25 8.53 11.33 10.51
C ILE A 25 8.93 10.00 11.14
N LYS A 26 8.24 9.63 12.20
CA LYS A 26 8.47 8.35 12.88
C LYS A 26 7.77 7.22 12.13
N ILE A 27 8.51 6.16 11.86
CA ILE A 27 7.98 4.93 11.26
C ILE A 27 8.10 3.82 12.28
N LYS A 28 7.01 3.08 12.48
CA LYS A 28 6.97 1.88 13.30
C LYS A 28 6.56 0.70 12.42
N VAL A 29 7.31 -0.40 12.50
CA VAL A 29 7.08 -1.61 11.71
C VAL A 29 6.74 -2.76 12.64
N ASP A 30 5.65 -3.45 12.37
CA ASP A 30 5.24 -4.67 13.05
C ASP A 30 4.91 -5.78 12.05
N TYR A 31 5.19 -7.01 12.43
CA TYR A 31 5.02 -8.18 11.59
C TYR A 31 3.96 -9.12 12.14
N ALA A 32 2.88 -9.32 11.40
CA ALA A 32 1.77 -10.15 11.82
C ALA A 32 2.08 -11.67 11.85
N GLY A 33 3.07 -12.13 11.08
CA GLY A 33 3.41 -13.55 10.99
C GLY A 33 2.43 -14.40 10.17
N SER A 34 1.38 -13.81 9.62
CA SER A 34 0.34 -14.47 8.82
C SER A 34 -0.21 -13.52 7.75
N PHE A 35 -0.63 -14.08 6.63
CA PHE A 35 -1.40 -13.37 5.60
C PHE A 35 -2.92 -13.62 5.69
N GLY A 36 -3.38 -14.41 6.65
CA GLY A 36 -4.78 -14.82 6.78
C GLY A 36 -5.40 -14.58 8.17
N ASP A 37 -4.77 -13.79 9.04
CA ASP A 37 -5.21 -13.56 10.43
C ASP A 37 -5.69 -12.10 10.62
N ALA A 38 -6.92 -11.82 10.24
CA ALA A 38 -7.53 -10.51 10.38
C ALA A 38 -7.64 -10.05 11.84
N ALA A 39 -7.83 -10.96 12.79
CA ALA A 39 -7.92 -10.62 14.22
C ALA A 39 -6.60 -10.04 14.72
N LYS A 40 -5.48 -10.67 14.34
CA LYS A 40 -4.14 -10.17 14.66
C LYS A 40 -3.85 -8.84 13.94
N GLY A 41 -4.26 -8.71 12.68
CA GLY A 41 -4.16 -7.45 11.95
C GLY A 41 -4.87 -6.30 12.66
N LYS A 42 -6.09 -6.53 13.15
CA LYS A 42 -6.86 -5.56 13.94
C LYS A 42 -6.13 -5.17 15.24
N THR A 43 -5.60 -6.13 15.97
CA THR A 43 -4.87 -5.89 17.22
C THR A 43 -3.61 -5.04 17.01
N ILE A 44 -2.85 -5.32 15.94
CA ILE A 44 -1.65 -4.55 15.59
C ILE A 44 -2.02 -3.12 15.19
N ALA A 45 -3.05 -2.96 14.35
CA ALA A 45 -3.53 -1.63 13.95
C ALA A 45 -4.01 -0.80 15.15
N ALA A 46 -4.75 -1.40 16.08
CA ALA A 46 -5.17 -0.75 17.32
C ALA A 46 -3.97 -0.23 18.12
N ALA A 47 -2.90 -1.04 18.25
CA ALA A 47 -1.69 -0.62 18.95
C ALA A 47 -0.94 0.52 18.23
N HIS A 48 -0.93 0.54 16.88
CA HIS A 48 -0.35 1.63 16.11
C HIS A 48 -1.13 2.94 16.30
N TYR A 49 -2.45 2.92 16.11
CA TYR A 49 -3.28 4.11 16.27
C TYR A 49 -3.32 4.63 17.72
N ALA A 50 -3.36 3.74 18.71
CA ALA A 50 -3.24 4.13 20.12
C ALA A 50 -1.86 4.72 20.44
N GLY A 51 -0.82 4.29 19.73
CA GLY A 51 0.54 4.83 19.82
C GLY A 51 0.75 6.15 19.06
N GLY A 52 -0.31 6.73 18.47
CA GLY A 52 -0.30 8.03 17.79
C GLY A 52 0.03 7.96 16.29
N ALA A 53 -0.02 6.79 15.66
CA ALA A 53 0.05 6.70 14.21
C ALA A 53 -1.23 7.29 13.60
N ASP A 54 -1.08 8.11 12.58
CA ASP A 54 -2.17 8.68 11.78
C ASP A 54 -2.41 7.90 10.49
N VAL A 55 -1.40 7.20 9.99
CA VAL A 55 -1.46 6.38 8.78
C VAL A 55 -0.91 4.98 9.07
N VAL A 56 -1.62 3.94 8.65
CA VAL A 56 -1.12 2.56 8.67
C VAL A 56 -1.07 2.00 7.25
N TYR A 57 0.14 1.64 6.79
CA TYR A 57 0.32 0.90 5.54
C TYR A 57 0.29 -0.60 5.80
N GLN A 58 -0.72 -1.28 5.30
CA GLN A 58 -0.83 -2.72 5.46
C GLN A 58 -0.28 -3.46 4.24
N VAL A 59 0.71 -4.31 4.43
CA VAL A 59 1.27 -5.21 3.41
C VAL A 59 1.12 -6.64 3.92
N ALA A 60 -0.13 -7.07 4.12
CA ALA A 60 -0.45 -8.24 4.93
C ALA A 60 -1.55 -9.15 4.34
N GLY A 61 -1.92 -8.98 3.07
CA GLY A 61 -2.96 -9.82 2.44
C GLY A 61 -4.28 -9.80 3.22
N GLY A 62 -4.89 -10.95 3.48
CA GLY A 62 -6.13 -11.06 4.25
C GLY A 62 -6.03 -10.59 5.70
N THR A 63 -4.85 -10.63 6.31
CA THR A 63 -4.60 -10.02 7.64
C THR A 63 -4.85 -8.52 7.62
N GLY A 64 -4.60 -7.86 6.48
CA GLY A 64 -4.87 -6.45 6.26
C GLY A 64 -6.35 -6.04 6.42
N ALA A 65 -7.30 -6.95 6.22
CA ALA A 65 -8.72 -6.68 6.47
C ALA A 65 -8.97 -6.25 7.93
N GLY A 66 -8.17 -6.76 8.87
CA GLY A 66 -8.21 -6.34 10.27
C GLY A 66 -7.81 -4.87 10.48
N VAL A 67 -6.84 -4.38 9.70
CA VAL A 67 -6.42 -2.97 9.74
C VAL A 67 -7.57 -2.06 9.28
N PHE A 68 -8.26 -2.40 8.19
CA PHE A 68 -9.43 -1.67 7.70
C PHE A 68 -10.56 -1.67 8.73
N ASN A 69 -10.85 -2.82 9.35
CA ASN A 69 -11.88 -2.93 10.39
C ASN A 69 -11.57 -2.04 11.59
N GLU A 70 -10.32 -1.98 12.03
CA GLU A 70 -9.93 -1.11 13.13
C GLU A 70 -10.02 0.37 12.78
N ALA A 71 -9.46 0.76 11.63
CA ALA A 71 -9.55 2.13 11.15
C ALA A 71 -11.00 2.61 11.02
N LYS A 72 -11.88 1.76 10.48
CA LYS A 72 -13.32 2.04 10.40
C LYS A 72 -13.93 2.26 11.78
N SER A 73 -13.70 1.34 12.72
CA SER A 73 -14.22 1.43 14.09
C SER A 73 -13.78 2.71 14.79
N ILE A 74 -12.54 3.14 14.61
CA ILE A 74 -12.02 4.39 15.17
C ILE A 74 -12.70 5.59 14.50
N ASN A 75 -12.76 5.62 13.17
CA ASN A 75 -13.26 6.76 12.41
C ASN A 75 -14.76 7.00 12.59
N GLU A 76 -15.55 5.95 12.80
CA GLU A 76 -16.98 6.05 13.13
C GLU A 76 -17.23 6.74 14.48
N THR A 77 -16.24 6.79 15.37
CA THR A 77 -16.33 7.48 16.67
C THR A 77 -15.71 8.88 16.67
N ARG A 78 -15.10 9.31 15.57
CA ARG A 78 -14.41 10.61 15.42
C ARG A 78 -15.13 11.51 14.42
N ASN A 79 -14.87 12.81 14.53
CA ASN A 79 -15.27 13.76 13.48
C ASN A 79 -14.45 13.50 12.22
N GLU A 80 -14.98 13.91 11.07
CA GLU A 80 -14.35 13.60 9.77
C GLU A 80 -12.91 14.13 9.65
N ASN A 81 -12.60 15.29 10.21
CA ASN A 81 -11.27 15.91 10.20
C ASN A 81 -10.25 15.27 11.17
N GLU A 82 -10.69 14.31 12.00
CA GLU A 82 -9.84 13.62 12.99
C GLU A 82 -9.57 12.16 12.59
N LYS A 83 -9.88 11.81 11.35
CA LYS A 83 -9.78 10.43 10.88
C LYS A 83 -8.33 9.93 10.83
N VAL A 84 -8.18 8.65 11.08
CA VAL A 84 -6.96 7.90 10.78
C VAL A 84 -7.06 7.30 9.39
N TRP A 85 -5.92 7.05 8.77
CA TRP A 85 -5.83 6.64 7.39
C TRP A 85 -5.23 5.24 7.23
N VAL A 86 -5.55 4.61 6.10
CA VAL A 86 -4.97 3.34 5.66
C VAL A 86 -4.37 3.50 4.27
N LEU A 87 -3.20 2.93 4.05
CA LEU A 87 -2.68 2.63 2.72
C LEU A 87 -2.94 1.17 2.39
N GLY A 88 -3.60 0.94 1.25
CA GLY A 88 -3.93 -0.38 0.74
C GLY A 88 -2.81 -1.01 -0.08
N VAL A 89 -3.00 -2.29 -0.46
CA VAL A 89 -2.02 -3.08 -1.20
C VAL A 89 -2.68 -4.03 -2.21
N ASP A 90 -1.91 -4.40 -3.22
CA ASP A 90 -2.22 -5.36 -4.28
C ASP A 90 -3.28 -4.89 -5.29
N ARG A 91 -4.41 -4.38 -4.84
CA ARG A 91 -5.52 -3.85 -5.64
C ARG A 91 -6.02 -2.53 -5.08
N ASP A 92 -6.85 -1.84 -5.82
CA ASP A 92 -7.58 -0.67 -5.30
C ASP A 92 -8.51 -1.10 -4.16
N GLN A 93 -8.27 -0.57 -2.98
CA GLN A 93 -9.04 -0.83 -1.77
C GLN A 93 -9.85 0.39 -1.33
N THR A 94 -10.09 1.35 -2.20
CA THR A 94 -10.84 2.57 -1.89
C THR A 94 -12.26 2.26 -1.39
N GLU A 95 -12.92 1.24 -1.94
CA GLU A 95 -14.27 0.86 -1.52
C GLU A 95 -14.35 0.38 -0.06
N GLU A 96 -13.29 -0.26 0.44
CA GLU A 96 -13.21 -0.72 1.83
C GLU A 96 -13.07 0.43 2.84
N GLY A 97 -12.66 1.60 2.37
CA GLY A 97 -12.44 2.78 3.21
C GLY A 97 -13.70 3.61 3.48
N LYS A 98 -14.83 3.28 2.88
CA LYS A 98 -16.09 4.04 3.07
C LYS A 98 -16.65 3.88 4.47
N TYR A 99 -16.97 5.00 5.10
CA TYR A 99 -17.54 5.04 6.44
C TYR A 99 -18.38 6.31 6.65
N LYS A 100 -19.13 6.34 7.74
CA LYS A 100 -19.84 7.54 8.20
C LYS A 100 -19.22 8.00 9.51
N SER A 101 -18.76 9.24 9.56
CA SER A 101 -18.13 9.82 10.74
C SER A 101 -19.15 10.14 11.84
N LYS A 102 -18.67 10.40 13.06
CA LYS A 102 -19.49 10.78 14.21
C LYS A 102 -20.34 12.02 13.94
N ASP A 103 -19.82 12.97 13.18
CA ASP A 103 -20.55 14.20 12.77
C ASP A 103 -21.45 13.98 11.55
N GLY A 104 -21.68 12.73 11.15
CA GLY A 104 -22.67 12.32 10.16
C GLY A 104 -22.23 12.45 8.71
N LYS A 105 -20.95 12.77 8.43
CA LYS A 105 -20.43 12.89 7.07
C LYS A 105 -20.04 11.55 6.48
N GLU A 106 -20.41 11.31 5.25
CA GLU A 106 -19.86 10.22 4.45
C GLU A 106 -18.43 10.57 4.04
N SER A 107 -17.50 9.67 4.29
CA SER A 107 -16.07 9.89 4.03
C SER A 107 -15.35 8.59 3.68
N ASN A 108 -14.07 8.69 3.38
CA ASN A 108 -13.23 7.57 3.08
C ASN A 108 -11.87 7.70 3.79
N PHE A 109 -11.36 6.61 4.34
CA PHE A 109 -10.09 6.59 5.06
C PHE A 109 -8.97 5.87 4.30
N VAL A 110 -9.20 5.39 3.09
CA VAL A 110 -8.12 4.86 2.24
C VAL A 110 -7.45 6.02 1.51
N LEU A 111 -6.22 6.31 1.87
CA LEU A 111 -5.46 7.40 1.29
C LEU A 111 -5.03 7.07 -0.15
N ALA A 112 -4.46 5.88 -0.33
CA ALA A 112 -4.04 5.31 -1.61
C ALA A 112 -3.89 3.79 -1.48
N SER A 113 -3.74 3.09 -2.61
CA SER A 113 -3.40 1.67 -2.63
C SER A 113 -2.25 1.43 -3.61
N SER A 114 -1.22 0.71 -3.18
CA SER A 114 -0.18 0.22 -4.06
C SER A 114 -0.70 -0.98 -4.86
N LEU A 115 -0.64 -0.87 -6.18
CA LEU A 115 -1.22 -1.83 -7.10
C LEU A 115 -0.19 -2.82 -7.61
N LYS A 116 -0.57 -4.09 -7.71
CA LYS A 116 0.12 -5.11 -8.50
C LYS A 116 -0.75 -5.49 -9.69
N GLN A 117 -0.25 -5.23 -10.89
CA GLN A 117 -0.96 -5.49 -12.14
C GLN A 117 -0.84 -6.97 -12.57
N VAL A 118 -1.27 -7.88 -11.67
CA VAL A 118 -1.14 -9.34 -11.85
C VAL A 118 -1.87 -9.80 -13.12
N GLY A 119 -3.07 -9.29 -13.36
CA GLY A 119 -3.86 -9.62 -14.57
C GLY A 119 -3.11 -9.29 -15.86
N LYS A 120 -2.52 -8.10 -15.95
CA LYS A 120 -1.68 -7.69 -17.08
C LYS A 120 -0.48 -8.62 -17.25
N THR A 121 0.22 -8.92 -16.17
CA THR A 121 1.39 -9.82 -16.19
C THR A 121 1.04 -11.20 -16.71
N VAL A 122 -0.07 -11.79 -16.23
CA VAL A 122 -0.56 -13.10 -16.70
C VAL A 122 -0.92 -13.05 -18.18
N GLN A 123 -1.60 -12.00 -18.61
CA GLN A 123 -1.95 -11.80 -20.03
C GLN A 123 -0.70 -11.68 -20.91
N ASP A 124 0.30 -10.92 -20.47
CA ASP A 124 1.55 -10.75 -21.22
C ASP A 124 2.30 -12.08 -21.38
N ILE A 125 2.37 -12.90 -20.31
CA ILE A 125 2.97 -14.24 -20.36
C ILE A 125 2.17 -15.17 -21.30
N ALA A 126 0.85 -15.15 -21.20
CA ALA A 126 -0.02 -15.95 -22.09
C ALA A 126 0.18 -15.59 -23.57
N ASN A 127 0.25 -14.29 -23.87
CA ASN A 127 0.50 -13.79 -25.23
C ASN A 127 1.90 -14.17 -25.75
N GLN A 128 2.92 -14.17 -24.89
CA GLN A 128 4.26 -14.64 -25.24
C GLN A 128 4.26 -16.14 -25.54
N THR A 129 3.56 -16.91 -24.70
CA THR A 129 3.41 -18.37 -24.86
C THR A 129 2.72 -18.71 -26.18
N ALA A 130 1.63 -18.03 -26.52
CA ALA A 130 0.92 -18.22 -27.79
C ALA A 130 1.80 -17.94 -29.02
N LYS A 131 2.81 -17.08 -28.86
CA LYS A 131 3.83 -16.78 -29.89
C LYS A 131 5.04 -17.71 -29.85
N GLY A 132 4.99 -18.84 -29.10
CA GLY A 132 6.08 -19.79 -28.94
C GLY A 132 7.26 -19.26 -28.10
N LYS A 133 7.06 -18.21 -27.31
CA LYS A 133 8.10 -17.56 -26.49
C LYS A 133 7.81 -17.70 -24.98
N PHE A 134 7.43 -18.87 -24.52
CA PHE A 134 7.18 -19.10 -23.09
C PHE A 134 8.45 -18.84 -22.25
N PRO A 135 8.40 -17.93 -21.25
CA PRO A 135 9.56 -17.56 -20.46
C PRO A 135 9.85 -18.52 -19.29
N GLY A 136 9.55 -19.81 -19.45
CA GLY A 136 9.76 -20.84 -18.43
C GLY A 136 11.21 -20.95 -17.96
N GLY A 137 11.41 -21.35 -16.71
CA GLY A 137 12.73 -21.52 -16.08
C GLY A 137 13.44 -20.22 -15.74
N LYS A 138 12.78 -19.06 -15.85
CA LYS A 138 13.34 -17.75 -15.51
C LYS A 138 12.48 -17.02 -14.47
N THR A 139 13.13 -16.25 -13.61
CA THR A 139 12.43 -15.28 -12.75
C THR A 139 12.36 -13.95 -13.49
N THR A 140 11.15 -13.44 -13.69
CA THR A 140 10.92 -12.14 -14.33
C THR A 140 10.34 -11.18 -13.30
N THR A 141 10.92 -9.99 -13.18
CA THR A 141 10.42 -8.92 -12.32
C THR A 141 9.67 -7.92 -13.18
N PHE A 142 8.44 -7.59 -12.79
CA PHE A 142 7.61 -6.58 -13.43
C PHE A 142 7.54 -5.36 -12.50
N GLY A 143 8.17 -4.28 -12.92
CA GLY A 143 8.22 -3.01 -12.18
C GLY A 143 7.36 -1.91 -12.80
N LEU A 144 7.62 -0.66 -12.40
CA LEU A 144 6.98 0.53 -12.99
C LEU A 144 7.18 0.61 -14.50
N LYS A 145 8.39 0.30 -14.98
CA LYS A 145 8.77 0.32 -16.40
C LYS A 145 7.92 -0.60 -17.27
N ASP A 146 7.50 -1.72 -16.71
CA ASP A 146 6.71 -2.75 -17.39
C ASP A 146 5.20 -2.56 -17.14
N GLY A 147 4.83 -1.55 -16.35
CA GLY A 147 3.47 -1.36 -15.86
C GLY A 147 2.99 -2.49 -14.95
N GLY A 148 3.91 -3.15 -14.24
CA GLY A 148 3.60 -4.25 -13.32
C GLY A 148 3.15 -3.78 -11.94
N VAL A 149 3.46 -2.54 -11.59
CA VAL A 149 3.05 -1.90 -10.34
C VAL A 149 2.58 -0.47 -10.59
N ASP A 150 1.72 0.05 -9.72
CA ASP A 150 1.21 1.42 -9.77
C ASP A 150 0.69 1.85 -8.40
N LEU A 151 0.08 3.04 -8.30
CA LEU A 151 -0.55 3.59 -7.12
C LEU A 151 -1.88 4.23 -7.47
N THR A 152 -2.92 4.02 -6.63
CA THR A 152 -4.14 4.83 -6.76
C THR A 152 -3.91 6.23 -6.21
N THR A 153 -4.53 7.23 -6.82
CA THR A 153 -4.34 8.65 -6.44
C THR A 153 -5.66 9.37 -6.12
N THR A 154 -6.77 8.65 -6.11
CA THR A 154 -8.13 9.22 -6.01
C THR A 154 -8.30 10.11 -4.78
N ASN A 155 -7.78 9.70 -3.62
CA ASN A 155 -7.94 10.42 -2.35
C ASN A 155 -6.71 11.25 -1.96
N LEU A 156 -5.74 11.39 -2.86
CA LEU A 156 -4.58 12.24 -2.63
C LEU A 156 -4.90 13.72 -2.94
N SER A 157 -4.26 14.62 -2.21
CA SER A 157 -4.25 16.05 -2.57
C SER A 157 -3.53 16.27 -3.91
N GLU A 158 -3.78 17.39 -4.56
CA GLU A 158 -3.12 17.72 -5.84
C GLU A 158 -1.59 17.79 -5.68
N ASP A 159 -1.10 18.33 -4.57
CA ASP A 159 0.34 18.37 -4.27
C ASP A 159 0.93 16.98 -4.11
N ALA A 160 0.21 16.08 -3.43
CA ALA A 160 0.64 14.69 -3.28
C ALA A 160 0.62 13.93 -4.61
N LYS A 161 -0.39 14.15 -5.47
CA LYS A 161 -0.44 13.58 -6.83
C LYS A 161 0.77 14.03 -7.66
N LYS A 162 1.09 15.32 -7.62
CA LYS A 162 2.26 15.87 -8.30
C LYS A 162 3.55 15.25 -7.80
N ALA A 163 3.73 15.13 -6.48
CA ALA A 163 4.91 14.49 -5.89
C ALA A 163 5.05 13.02 -6.30
N VAL A 164 3.93 12.28 -6.39
CA VAL A 164 3.91 10.90 -6.89
C VAL A 164 4.38 10.82 -8.34
N GLU A 165 3.86 11.68 -9.22
CA GLU A 165 4.27 11.67 -10.63
C GLU A 165 5.74 12.08 -10.82
N GLU A 166 6.24 13.04 -10.05
CA GLU A 166 7.67 13.41 -10.04
C GLU A 166 8.55 12.24 -9.56
N ALA A 167 8.15 11.53 -8.51
CA ALA A 167 8.86 10.35 -8.02
C ALA A 167 8.86 9.21 -9.04
N LYS A 168 7.71 8.93 -9.67
CA LYS A 168 7.60 7.95 -10.76
C LYS A 168 8.54 8.30 -11.93
N ALA A 169 8.56 9.56 -12.36
CA ALA A 169 9.44 10.00 -13.44
C ALA A 169 10.91 9.75 -13.12
N LYS A 170 11.35 10.09 -11.90
CA LYS A 170 12.73 9.87 -11.43
C LYS A 170 13.11 8.41 -11.29
N ILE A 171 12.16 7.53 -10.94
CA ILE A 171 12.38 6.09 -10.92
C ILE A 171 12.52 5.55 -12.35
N LEU A 172 11.69 6.03 -13.28
CA LEU A 172 11.68 5.57 -14.67
C LEU A 172 12.93 6.01 -15.44
N ASP A 173 13.44 7.22 -15.21
CA ASP A 173 14.67 7.73 -15.82
C ASP A 173 15.96 7.26 -15.12
N GLY A 174 15.82 6.61 -13.95
CA GLY A 174 16.95 6.04 -13.18
C GLY A 174 17.68 7.02 -12.27
N SER A 175 17.22 8.27 -12.17
CA SER A 175 17.80 9.27 -11.24
C SER A 175 17.46 9.00 -9.78
N LEU A 176 16.41 8.21 -9.52
CA LEU A 176 16.03 7.73 -8.20
C LEU A 176 16.04 6.20 -8.16
N THR A 177 16.86 5.63 -7.28
CA THR A 177 16.89 4.20 -7.02
C THR A 177 16.12 3.89 -5.73
N VAL A 178 15.14 3.00 -5.81
CA VAL A 178 14.38 2.52 -4.64
C VAL A 178 15.15 1.38 -3.98
N PRO A 179 15.41 1.43 -2.65
CA PRO A 179 16.06 0.33 -1.94
C PRO A 179 15.22 -0.96 -2.01
N ASP A 180 15.88 -2.09 -2.19
CA ASP A 180 15.25 -3.43 -2.26
C ASP A 180 15.76 -4.42 -1.19
N LYS A 181 16.65 -3.95 -0.30
CA LYS A 181 17.30 -4.71 0.80
C LYS A 181 17.37 -3.88 2.08
#